data_bbb49364c22adeb96ab642a97de03903
#
_entry.id   bbb49364c22adeb96ab642a97de03903
#
_cell.length_a   1.000
_cell.length_b   1.000
_cell.length_c   1.000
_cell.angle_alpha   90.00
_cell.angle_beta   90.00
_cell.angle_gamma   90.00
#
_symmetry.space_group_name_H-M   'P 1'
#
loop_
_entity.id
_entity.type
_entity.pdbx_description
1 polymer ?
#
loop_
_entity_poly.entity_id
_entity_poly.type
_entity_poly.pdbx_seq_one_letter_code
_entity_poly.pdbx_strand_id
1 'polypeptide(L)'
;MTERIVVVGAALLDGGRLLAARRSAPPELAGRWELPGGKVERGEKAEDALVRELREELGVDAEVGERVPGEWPLRSPYTLQVYVARLRPGSPRPAPLEDHDDLRWLGRDEVWGVDWLEQDVEAVREVVGRMGTGVE
;
A
#
# COMPACT_ATOMS: atom_id res chain seq x y z
N MET A 1 -0.15 22.78 -18.83
CA MET A 1 -0.54 21.38 -18.62
C MET A 1 -0.15 20.92 -17.22
N THR A 2 -1.06 20.27 -16.55
CA THR A 2 -0.80 19.79 -15.21
C THR A 2 -0.01 18.47 -15.31
N GLU A 3 1.16 18.44 -14.69
CA GLU A 3 1.95 17.23 -14.64
C GLU A 3 1.29 16.24 -13.69
N ARG A 4 1.14 14.98 -14.16
CA ARG A 4 0.56 13.92 -13.34
C ARG A 4 1.65 13.33 -12.45
N ILE A 5 1.38 13.26 -11.15
CA ILE A 5 2.31 12.69 -10.19
C ILE A 5 1.78 11.33 -9.74
N VAL A 6 2.60 10.31 -9.90
CA VAL A 6 2.21 8.96 -9.50
C VAL A 6 2.49 8.76 -8.02
N VAL A 7 1.47 8.24 -7.31
CA VAL A 7 1.60 7.73 -5.95
C VAL A 7 1.52 6.22 -6.06
N VAL A 8 2.44 5.50 -5.44
CA VAL A 8 2.45 4.04 -5.47
C VAL A 8 2.02 3.50 -4.13
N GLY A 9 1.16 2.49 -4.16
CA GLY A 9 0.74 1.78 -2.97
C GLY A 9 1.10 0.30 -3.10
N ALA A 10 1.33 -0.35 -1.97
CA ALA A 10 1.67 -1.75 -1.96
C ALA A 10 0.50 -2.61 -1.51
N ALA A 11 0.16 -3.61 -2.34
CA ALA A 11 -0.60 -4.74 -1.86
C ALA A 11 0.43 -5.74 -1.33
N LEU A 12 0.88 -5.51 -0.10
CA LEU A 12 1.89 -6.35 0.53
C LEU A 12 1.21 -7.58 1.08
N LEU A 13 1.54 -8.73 0.50
CA LEU A 13 0.89 -9.99 0.82
C LEU A 13 1.87 -10.93 1.53
N ASP A 14 1.35 -11.61 2.55
CA ASP A 14 2.11 -12.64 3.25
C ASP A 14 1.10 -13.64 3.83
N GLY A 15 1.28 -14.92 3.46
CA GLY A 15 0.40 -15.98 3.95
C GLY A 15 -1.08 -15.77 3.59
N GLY A 16 -1.35 -15.20 2.43
CA GLY A 16 -2.71 -14.94 1.99
C GLY A 16 -3.37 -13.74 2.65
N ARG A 17 -2.59 -12.92 3.36
CA ARG A 17 -3.10 -11.74 4.05
C ARG A 17 -2.51 -10.46 3.49
N LEU A 18 -3.30 -9.40 3.53
CA LEU A 18 -2.95 -8.08 3.04
C LEU A 18 -2.60 -7.17 4.21
N LEU A 19 -1.49 -6.44 4.10
CA LEU A 19 -1.11 -5.50 5.14
C LEU A 19 -1.84 -4.17 4.98
N ALA A 20 -2.45 -3.72 6.06
CA ALA A 20 -3.03 -2.39 6.17
C ALA A 20 -2.28 -1.61 7.22
N ALA A 21 -2.04 -0.32 6.97
CA ALA A 21 -1.32 0.56 7.89
C ALA A 21 -2.26 1.67 8.33
N ARG A 22 -2.31 1.92 9.64
CA ARG A 22 -3.15 2.99 10.20
C ARG A 22 -2.36 4.27 10.30
N ARG A 23 -2.90 5.33 9.77
CA ARG A 23 -2.27 6.65 9.81
C ARG A 23 -2.38 7.27 11.21
N SER A 24 -1.31 7.93 11.63
CA SER A 24 -1.27 8.72 12.85
C SER A 24 -1.25 10.20 12.57
N ALA A 25 -1.04 10.61 11.33
CA ALA A 25 -0.93 12.00 10.92
C ALA A 25 -1.26 12.14 9.44
N PRO A 26 -1.68 13.30 8.96
CA PRO A 26 -2.09 14.45 9.76
C PRO A 26 -3.39 14.17 10.54
N PRO A 27 -3.80 15.04 11.46
CA PRO A 27 -4.98 14.79 12.30
C PRO A 27 -6.24 14.43 11.52
N GLU A 28 -6.43 14.99 10.32
CA GLU A 28 -7.60 14.73 9.49
C GLU A 28 -7.67 13.28 9.02
N LEU A 29 -6.52 12.61 8.93
CA LEU A 29 -6.44 11.23 8.44
C LEU A 29 -6.15 10.23 9.55
N ALA A 30 -5.84 10.71 10.75
CA ALA A 30 -5.46 9.84 11.86
C ALA A 30 -6.58 8.84 12.17
N GLY A 31 -6.21 7.58 12.37
CA GLY A 31 -7.16 6.51 12.63
C GLY A 31 -7.68 5.83 11.39
N ARG A 32 -7.39 6.36 10.21
CA ARG A 32 -7.78 5.74 8.93
C ARG A 32 -6.67 4.80 8.45
N TRP A 33 -7.08 3.79 7.73
CA TRP A 33 -6.17 2.74 7.23
C TRP A 33 -5.90 2.93 5.74
N GLU A 34 -4.72 2.51 5.30
CA GLU A 34 -4.32 2.67 3.91
C GLU A 34 -3.37 1.56 3.47
N LEU A 35 -3.21 1.43 2.16
CA LEU A 35 -2.11 0.65 1.60
C LEU A 35 -0.84 1.50 1.77
N PRO A 36 0.23 0.94 2.32
CA PRO A 36 1.47 1.72 2.49
C PRO A 36 2.08 2.07 1.14
N GLY A 37 2.77 3.20 1.08
CA GLY A 37 3.40 3.68 -0.14
C GLY A 37 3.62 5.17 -0.10
N GLY A 38 3.85 5.76 -1.25
CA GLY A 38 4.09 7.20 -1.33
C GLY A 38 4.36 7.68 -2.74
N LYS A 39 4.87 8.89 -2.86
CA LYS A 39 5.06 9.54 -4.15
C LYS A 39 6.29 9.00 -4.87
N VAL A 40 6.14 8.82 -6.18
CA VAL A 40 7.29 8.52 -7.04
C VAL A 40 8.03 9.83 -7.28
N GLU A 41 9.31 9.84 -7.01
CA GLU A 41 10.13 11.03 -7.19
C GLU A 41 10.62 11.13 -8.63
N ARG A 42 11.00 12.34 -9.01
CA ARG A 42 11.49 12.61 -10.37
C ARG A 42 12.66 11.68 -10.70
N GLY A 43 12.57 11.01 -11.85
CA GLY A 43 13.62 10.11 -12.31
C GLY A 43 13.60 8.73 -11.66
N GLU A 44 12.68 8.50 -10.75
CA GLU A 44 12.58 7.24 -10.05
C GLU A 44 11.55 6.33 -10.74
N LYS A 45 11.84 5.03 -10.83
CA LYS A 45 10.86 4.08 -11.30
C LYS A 45 9.83 3.82 -10.21
N ALA A 46 8.58 3.53 -10.60
CA ALA A 46 7.53 3.28 -9.65
C ALA A 46 7.88 2.15 -8.67
N GLU A 47 8.43 1.05 -9.19
CA GLU A 47 8.79 -0.08 -8.34
C GLU A 47 9.88 0.27 -7.33
N ASP A 48 10.87 1.08 -7.75
CA ASP A 48 11.94 1.51 -6.86
C ASP A 48 11.41 2.46 -5.80
N ALA A 49 10.48 3.33 -6.18
CA ALA A 49 9.83 4.22 -5.23
C ALA A 49 9.12 3.41 -4.14
N LEU A 50 8.43 2.34 -4.55
CA LEU A 50 7.69 1.53 -3.59
C LEU A 50 8.62 0.81 -2.64
N VAL A 51 9.73 0.25 -3.14
CA VAL A 51 10.74 -0.38 -2.27
C VAL A 51 11.23 0.62 -1.23
N ARG A 52 11.56 1.84 -1.67
CA ARG A 52 12.03 2.90 -0.78
C ARG A 52 10.98 3.28 0.26
N GLU A 53 9.74 3.49 -0.17
CA GLU A 53 8.66 3.89 0.74
C GLU A 53 8.38 2.80 1.78
N LEU A 54 8.40 1.53 1.38
CA LEU A 54 8.16 0.46 2.33
C LEU A 54 9.27 0.34 3.36
N ARG A 55 10.50 0.66 2.96
CA ARG A 55 11.61 0.71 3.91
C ARG A 55 11.44 1.85 4.90
N GLU A 56 11.03 3.03 4.42
CA GLU A 56 10.84 4.19 5.27
C GLU A 56 9.65 4.03 6.21
N GLU A 57 8.54 3.50 5.71
CA GLU A 57 7.29 3.44 6.46
C GLU A 57 7.15 2.20 7.33
N LEU A 58 7.74 1.08 6.92
CA LEU A 58 7.57 -0.20 7.59
C LEU A 58 8.88 -0.84 8.04
N GLY A 59 10.01 -0.34 7.58
CA GLY A 59 11.30 -0.91 7.91
C GLY A 59 11.57 -2.25 7.25
N VAL A 60 10.89 -2.57 6.16
CA VAL A 60 11.00 -3.87 5.51
C VAL A 60 11.82 -3.80 4.23
N ASP A 61 12.30 -4.97 3.83
CA ASP A 61 12.97 -5.19 2.56
C ASP A 61 12.00 -5.97 1.67
N ALA A 62 11.40 -5.28 0.70
CA ALA A 62 10.32 -5.83 -0.09
C ALA A 62 10.73 -6.07 -1.53
N GLU A 63 10.13 -7.10 -2.13
CA GLU A 63 10.21 -7.36 -3.55
C GLU A 63 8.89 -6.93 -4.18
N VAL A 64 8.97 -6.06 -5.17
CA VAL A 64 7.78 -5.55 -5.87
C VAL A 64 7.54 -6.43 -7.08
N GLY A 65 6.32 -6.93 -7.19
CA GLY A 65 5.88 -7.78 -8.28
C GLY A 65 5.06 -7.02 -9.30
N GLU A 66 4.00 -7.68 -9.80
CA GLU A 66 3.19 -7.10 -10.86
C GLU A 66 2.31 -5.96 -10.38
N ARG A 67 2.01 -5.07 -11.31
CA ARG A 67 1.08 -3.97 -11.07
C ARG A 67 -0.34 -4.50 -11.10
N VAL A 68 -1.13 -4.08 -10.12
CA VAL A 68 -2.57 -4.35 -10.12
C VAL A 68 -3.20 -3.50 -11.23
N PRO A 69 -4.01 -4.09 -12.12
CA PRO A 69 -4.61 -3.31 -13.20
C PRO A 69 -5.46 -2.16 -12.68
N GLY A 70 -5.29 -1.00 -13.30
CA GLY A 70 -6.05 0.19 -12.97
C GLY A 70 -5.19 1.33 -12.48
N GLU A 71 -5.80 2.48 -12.46
CA GLU A 71 -5.25 3.69 -11.86
C GLU A 71 -6.41 4.38 -11.18
N TRP A 72 -6.15 4.96 -10.03
CA TRP A 72 -7.21 5.60 -9.27
C TRP A 72 -6.88 7.06 -9.04
N PRO A 73 -7.71 7.97 -9.54
CA PRO A 73 -7.47 9.40 -9.36
C PRO A 73 -7.48 9.75 -7.87
N LEU A 74 -6.50 10.51 -7.47
CA LEU A 74 -6.45 11.12 -6.17
C LEU A 74 -6.70 12.61 -6.37
N ARG A 75 -6.52 13.40 -5.32
CA ARG A 75 -6.59 14.84 -5.47
C ARG A 75 -5.53 15.27 -6.49
N SER A 76 -5.98 16.02 -7.53
CA SER A 76 -5.07 16.49 -8.58
C SER A 76 -3.84 17.17 -7.97
N PRO A 77 -2.64 16.90 -8.46
CA PRO A 77 -2.28 16.19 -9.70
C PRO A 77 -1.96 14.69 -9.50
N TYR A 78 -2.41 14.07 -8.43
CA TYR A 78 -1.96 12.74 -8.02
C TYR A 78 -2.82 11.63 -8.58
N THR A 79 -2.18 10.51 -8.90
CA THR A 79 -2.85 9.28 -9.36
C THR A 79 -2.21 8.10 -8.64
N LEU A 80 -3.05 7.20 -8.12
CA LEU A 80 -2.59 6.02 -7.40
C LEU A 80 -2.41 4.83 -8.35
N GLN A 81 -1.28 4.18 -8.25
CA GLN A 81 -1.01 2.87 -8.86
C GLN A 81 -0.65 1.92 -7.74
N VAL A 82 -1.11 0.68 -7.84
CA VAL A 82 -0.87 -0.33 -6.80
C VAL A 82 -0.10 -1.51 -7.39
N TYR A 83 0.90 -1.98 -6.65
CA TYR A 83 1.71 -3.14 -7.03
C TYR A 83 1.62 -4.19 -5.95
N VAL A 84 1.59 -5.44 -6.37
CA VAL A 84 1.74 -6.56 -5.43
C VAL A 84 3.18 -6.57 -4.94
N ALA A 85 3.37 -6.78 -3.66
CA ALA A 85 4.71 -6.84 -3.07
C ALA A 85 4.75 -7.96 -2.04
N ARG A 86 5.95 -8.45 -1.79
CA ARG A 86 6.21 -9.51 -0.82
C ARG A 86 7.47 -9.16 -0.04
N LEU A 87 7.55 -9.66 1.19
CA LEU A 87 8.77 -9.49 1.98
C LEU A 87 9.86 -10.40 1.41
N ARG A 88 11.06 -9.84 1.25
CA ARG A 88 12.22 -10.68 0.87
C ARG A 88 12.59 -11.59 2.03
N PRO A 89 13.15 -12.77 1.73
CA PRO A 89 13.68 -13.62 2.79
C PRO A 89 14.70 -12.84 3.62
N GLY A 90 14.57 -12.91 4.94
CA GLY A 90 15.46 -12.18 5.84
C GLY A 90 15.05 -10.73 6.12
N SER A 91 13.97 -10.26 5.52
CA SER A 91 13.48 -8.89 5.82
C SER A 91 13.09 -8.80 7.29
N PRO A 92 13.34 -7.65 7.93
CA PRO A 92 12.76 -7.39 9.24
C PRO A 92 11.23 -7.46 9.16
N ARG A 93 10.60 -7.71 10.28
CA ARG A 93 9.15 -7.66 10.38
C ARG A 93 8.66 -6.22 10.21
N PRO A 94 7.52 -6.02 9.54
CA PRO A 94 6.96 -4.67 9.43
C PRO A 94 6.70 -4.06 10.80
N ALA A 95 6.99 -2.77 10.92
CA ALA A 95 6.69 -1.98 12.10
C ALA A 95 6.07 -0.66 11.64
N PRO A 96 5.15 -0.08 12.42
CA PRO A 96 4.55 1.20 12.05
C PRO A 96 5.57 2.32 12.32
N LEU A 97 6.15 2.81 11.24
CA LEU A 97 7.09 3.93 11.27
C LEU A 97 6.40 5.15 10.66
N GLU A 98 7.10 6.21 10.42
CA GLU A 98 6.64 7.45 9.79
C GLU A 98 5.11 7.56 9.56
N ASP A 99 4.46 8.41 10.33
CA ASP A 99 3.05 8.77 10.16
C ASP A 99 2.06 7.59 10.32
N HIS A 100 2.53 6.47 10.87
CA HIS A 100 1.69 5.30 11.14
C HIS A 100 1.84 4.86 12.58
N ASP A 101 0.78 4.32 13.17
CA ASP A 101 0.80 3.87 14.57
C ASP A 101 0.28 2.45 14.77
N ASP A 102 -0.16 1.78 13.72
CA ASP A 102 -0.61 0.40 13.82
C ASP A 102 -0.56 -0.28 12.46
N LEU A 103 -0.43 -1.59 12.47
CA LEU A 103 -0.45 -2.43 11.28
C LEU A 103 -1.38 -3.61 11.53
N ARG A 104 -2.05 -4.08 10.49
CA ARG A 104 -2.85 -5.31 10.55
C ARG A 104 -2.66 -6.12 9.30
N TRP A 105 -2.52 -7.42 9.47
CA TRP A 105 -2.57 -8.38 8.40
C TRP A 105 -4.01 -8.85 8.27
N LEU A 106 -4.65 -8.60 7.14
CA LEU A 106 -6.06 -8.85 6.94
C LEU A 106 -6.25 -9.99 5.94
N GLY A 107 -6.91 -11.05 6.36
CA GLY A 107 -7.34 -12.08 5.46
C GLY A 107 -8.46 -11.54 4.56
N ARG A 108 -8.75 -12.27 3.49
CA ARG A 108 -9.75 -11.83 2.51
C ARG A 108 -11.08 -11.44 3.15
N ASP A 109 -11.51 -12.21 4.17
CA ASP A 109 -12.78 -11.95 4.84
C ASP A 109 -12.71 -10.85 5.87
N GLU A 110 -11.51 -10.33 6.14
CA GLU A 110 -11.29 -9.30 7.15
C GLU A 110 -11.01 -7.93 6.55
N VAL A 111 -10.77 -7.87 5.24
CA VAL A 111 -10.30 -6.65 4.58
C VAL A 111 -11.23 -5.46 4.84
N TRP A 112 -12.52 -5.70 4.86
CA TRP A 112 -13.48 -4.61 5.04
C TRP A 112 -13.79 -4.31 6.51
N GLY A 113 -13.04 -4.92 7.43
CA GLY A 113 -13.20 -4.69 8.85
C GLY A 113 -12.43 -3.49 9.39
N VAL A 114 -11.71 -2.77 8.54
CA VAL A 114 -11.00 -1.56 8.94
C VAL A 114 -11.54 -0.36 8.17
N ASP A 115 -11.33 0.83 8.71
CA ASP A 115 -11.82 2.07 8.13
C ASP A 115 -10.80 2.62 7.12
N TRP A 116 -10.86 2.11 5.90
CA TRP A 116 -9.94 2.52 4.85
C TRP A 116 -10.10 3.98 4.48
N LEU A 117 -9.00 4.65 4.13
CA LEU A 117 -9.08 5.93 3.45
C LEU A 117 -9.94 5.74 2.21
N GLU A 118 -10.87 6.65 2.01
CA GLU A 118 -11.82 6.57 0.90
C GLU A 118 -11.11 6.44 -0.44
N GLN A 119 -10.01 7.15 -0.61
CA GLN A 119 -9.25 7.12 -1.85
C GLN A 119 -8.63 5.76 -2.15
N ASP A 120 -8.46 4.89 -1.15
CA ASP A 120 -7.88 3.56 -1.33
C ASP A 120 -8.94 2.49 -1.60
N VAL A 121 -10.21 2.77 -1.34
CA VAL A 121 -11.27 1.74 -1.36
C VAL A 121 -11.35 0.99 -2.68
N GLU A 122 -11.37 1.72 -3.80
CA GLU A 122 -11.48 1.07 -5.11
C GLU A 122 -10.26 0.22 -5.43
N ALA A 123 -9.06 0.70 -5.08
CA ALA A 123 -7.84 -0.07 -5.27
C ALA A 123 -7.86 -1.34 -4.40
N VAL A 124 -8.28 -1.20 -3.14
CA VAL A 124 -8.38 -2.35 -2.24
C VAL A 124 -9.38 -3.37 -2.78
N ARG A 125 -10.50 -2.91 -3.36
CA ARG A 125 -11.49 -3.81 -3.96
C ARG A 125 -10.87 -4.64 -5.09
N GLU A 126 -10.06 -4.00 -5.93
CA GLU A 126 -9.38 -4.70 -7.01
C GLU A 126 -8.36 -5.72 -6.46
N VAL A 127 -7.63 -5.33 -5.42
CA VAL A 127 -6.68 -6.24 -4.76
C VAL A 127 -7.40 -7.46 -4.18
N VAL A 128 -8.51 -7.24 -3.48
CA VAL A 128 -9.27 -8.34 -2.88
C VAL A 128 -9.74 -9.33 -3.94
N GLY A 129 -10.17 -8.82 -5.09
CA GLY A 129 -10.60 -9.68 -6.20
C GLY A 129 -9.48 -10.57 -6.73
N ARG A 130 -8.23 -10.19 -6.47
CA ARG A 130 -7.04 -10.93 -6.89
C ARG A 130 -6.44 -11.77 -5.79
N MET A 131 -6.88 -11.58 -4.55
CA MET A 131 -6.42 -12.43 -3.45
C MET A 131 -7.01 -13.82 -3.63
N GLY A 132 -6.19 -14.82 -3.45
CA GLY A 132 -6.66 -16.19 -3.56
C GLY A 132 -7.75 -16.50 -2.55
N THR A 133 -8.47 -17.57 -2.80
CA THR A 133 -9.55 -18.02 -1.91
C THR A 133 -8.99 -18.78 -0.71
N GLY A 134 -7.77 -18.43 -0.30
CA GLY A 134 -7.09 -19.11 0.78
C GLY A 134 -6.17 -20.23 0.29
N VAL A 135 -6.12 -20.45 -1.00
CA VAL A 135 -5.22 -21.42 -1.61
C VAL A 135 -4.22 -20.63 -2.43
N GLU A 136 -3.06 -20.44 -1.90
CA GLU A 136 -1.97 -19.73 -2.55
C GLU A 136 -0.97 -20.68 -3.11
#